data_a29e4cedc18e93a974ff62183cd85428
#
_entry.id   a29e4cedc18e93a974ff62183cd85428
#
_cell.length_a   1.000
_cell.length_b   1.000
_cell.length_c   1.000
_cell.angle_alpha   90.00
_cell.angle_beta   90.00
_cell.angle_gamma   90.00
#
_symmetry.space_group_name_H-M   'P 1'
#
loop_
_entity.id
_entity.type
_entity.pdbx_description
1 polymer ?
#
loop_
_entity_poly.entity_id
_entity_poly.type
_entity_poly.pdbx_seq_one_letter_code
_entity_poly.pdbx_strand_id
1 'polypeptide(L)'
;MANVEFSFGGGKPGMPNLGAFKSRFLRIVIAVVIFILLLASTTSVPTGHVGVLTLFGKVTGDVLPEGIHLINPLKSVTKLSVQTQSRKESASVPSKEGLMLALDTSLLFRLDREKSAKVLQTVGEDYVEKVVEPELRSAIRGATAAHSSNDLYTNGRELVQQQIENDLKSQLAPRGVIVEAVLLRDVQLPALLKASIEAKQQAEQEALRMSFILQKEKQEAERKSIEARGIADFQKIVAQGISPQLLEWKGIEATEKLAASSNTKIVVIGNTKNGLPLVFEPK
;
A
#
# COMPACT_ATOMS: atom_id res chain seq x y z
N MET A 1 -13.10 -81.09 93.69
CA MET A 1 -11.97 -80.28 93.28
C MET A 1 -11.99 -80.33 91.78
N ALA A 2 -12.40 -79.25 91.10
CA ALA A 2 -12.54 -79.17 89.66
C ALA A 2 -11.37 -78.30 89.13
N ASN A 3 -10.52 -78.92 88.30
CA ASN A 3 -9.48 -78.19 87.61
C ASN A 3 -10.04 -77.51 86.34
N VAL A 4 -9.89 -76.26 86.25
CA VAL A 4 -10.25 -75.46 85.10
C VAL A 4 -8.93 -75.24 84.34
N GLU A 5 -8.76 -75.85 83.14
CA GLU A 5 -7.64 -75.58 82.22
C GLU A 5 -8.00 -74.39 81.31
N PHE A 6 -7.28 -73.30 81.43
CA PHE A 6 -7.32 -72.19 80.50
C PHE A 6 -6.45 -72.45 79.28
N SER A 7 -7.03 -72.71 78.11
CA SER A 7 -6.35 -72.82 76.83
C SER A 7 -6.17 -71.41 76.23
N PHE A 8 -4.93 -70.93 76.20
CA PHE A 8 -4.51 -69.72 75.44
C PHE A 8 -4.32 -70.06 73.95
N GLY A 9 -5.34 -69.72 73.18
CA GLY A 9 -5.20 -69.79 71.68
C GLY A 9 -4.27 -68.72 71.17
N GLY A 10 -2.99 -69.02 70.96
CA GLY A 10 -2.03 -68.17 70.33
C GLY A 10 -2.26 -68.05 68.79
N GLY A 11 -3.11 -67.10 68.38
CA GLY A 11 -3.20 -66.72 66.97
C GLY A 11 -1.93 -66.00 66.59
N LYS A 12 -1.08 -66.62 65.75
CA LYS A 12 0.05 -65.92 65.09
C LYS A 12 -0.49 -64.83 64.23
N PRO A 13 -0.05 -63.53 64.34
CA PRO A 13 -0.41 -62.50 63.39
C PRO A 13 0.18 -62.88 62.01
N GLY A 14 -0.71 -63.11 61.06
CA GLY A 14 -0.33 -63.39 59.69
C GLY A 14 0.50 -62.24 59.16
N MET A 15 1.80 -62.48 58.83
CA MET A 15 2.63 -61.49 58.19
C MET A 15 1.97 -61.07 56.89
N PRO A 16 1.80 -59.75 56.60
CA PRO A 16 1.26 -59.29 55.35
C PRO A 16 2.14 -59.80 54.19
N ASN A 17 1.51 -60.38 53.20
CA ASN A 17 2.13 -61.00 52.02
C ASN A 17 2.97 -59.96 51.26
N LEU A 18 4.24 -59.71 51.64
CA LEU A 18 5.16 -58.74 51.10
C LEU A 18 5.30 -58.91 49.57
N GLY A 19 5.09 -60.13 49.03
CA GLY A 19 5.12 -60.44 47.59
C GLY A 19 3.95 -59.85 46.85
N ALA A 20 2.72 -59.90 47.41
CA ALA A 20 1.53 -59.30 46.80
C ALA A 20 1.56 -57.77 46.85
N PHE A 21 2.14 -57.19 47.90
CA PHE A 21 2.32 -55.73 48.00
C PHE A 21 3.36 -55.21 46.98
N LYS A 22 4.51 -55.87 46.82
CA LYS A 22 5.50 -55.54 45.84
C LYS A 22 4.96 -55.65 44.40
N SER A 23 4.17 -56.67 44.07
CA SER A 23 3.57 -56.81 42.73
C SER A 23 2.52 -55.73 42.43
N ARG A 24 1.71 -55.33 43.37
CA ARG A 24 0.73 -54.22 43.23
C ARG A 24 1.45 -52.87 43.10
N PHE A 25 2.44 -52.63 43.95
CA PHE A 25 3.26 -51.39 43.85
C PHE A 25 3.96 -51.30 42.50
N LEU A 26 4.57 -52.36 42.00
CA LEU A 26 5.21 -52.41 40.70
C LEU A 26 4.21 -52.11 39.56
N ARG A 27 3.02 -52.65 39.59
CA ARG A 27 1.95 -52.36 38.60
C ARG A 27 1.51 -50.89 38.66
N ILE A 28 1.38 -50.28 39.84
CA ILE A 28 1.08 -48.86 39.97
C ILE A 28 2.20 -48.02 39.39
N VAL A 29 3.45 -48.30 39.69
CA VAL A 29 4.61 -47.60 39.12
C VAL A 29 4.63 -47.70 37.59
N ILE A 30 4.41 -48.89 37.05
CA ILE A 30 4.33 -49.10 35.59
C ILE A 30 3.19 -48.29 34.98
N ALA A 31 1.99 -48.30 35.61
CA ALA A 31 0.85 -47.55 35.12
C ALA A 31 1.10 -46.02 35.15
N VAL A 32 1.78 -45.52 36.21
CA VAL A 32 2.18 -44.10 36.29
C VAL A 32 3.21 -43.75 35.22
N VAL A 33 4.19 -44.60 34.98
CA VAL A 33 5.20 -44.39 33.93
C VAL A 33 4.52 -44.34 32.55
N ILE A 34 3.61 -45.30 32.26
CA ILE A 34 2.88 -45.33 30.98
C ILE A 34 2.01 -44.05 30.86
N PHE A 35 1.35 -43.63 31.95
CA PHE A 35 0.54 -42.40 31.94
C PHE A 35 1.41 -41.15 31.66
N ILE A 36 2.56 -41.02 32.30
CA ILE A 36 3.52 -39.94 32.06
C ILE A 36 4.02 -39.97 30.59
N LEU A 37 4.30 -41.15 30.06
CA LEU A 37 4.74 -41.30 28.63
C LEU A 37 3.60 -40.91 27.67
N LEU A 38 2.34 -41.25 27.98
CA LEU A 38 1.20 -40.83 27.16
C LEU A 38 0.99 -39.31 27.19
N LEU A 39 1.15 -38.67 28.33
CA LEU A 39 1.09 -37.22 28.45
C LEU A 39 2.25 -36.54 27.69
N ALA A 40 3.45 -37.07 27.84
CA ALA A 40 4.65 -36.59 27.12
C ALA A 40 4.58 -36.80 25.60
N SER A 41 3.74 -37.73 25.15
CA SER A 41 3.55 -38.06 23.73
C SER A 41 2.59 -37.09 23.03
N THR A 42 1.86 -36.24 23.77
CA THR A 42 0.87 -35.33 23.20
C THR A 42 1.49 -33.95 22.99
N THR A 43 1.39 -33.43 21.75
CA THR A 43 1.82 -32.08 21.41
C THR A 43 0.68 -31.33 20.70
N SER A 44 0.61 -30.03 20.94
CA SER A 44 -0.35 -29.14 20.28
C SER A 44 0.39 -28.13 19.40
N VAL A 45 0.00 -28.04 18.13
CA VAL A 45 0.47 -27.04 17.18
C VAL A 45 -0.62 -25.99 17.05
N PRO A 46 -0.36 -24.70 17.39
CA PRO A 46 -1.35 -23.65 17.30
C PRO A 46 -1.71 -23.33 15.83
N THR A 47 -2.89 -22.73 15.65
CA THR A 47 -3.36 -22.29 14.32
C THR A 47 -2.36 -21.35 13.68
N GLY A 48 -2.13 -21.52 12.37
CA GLY A 48 -1.17 -20.72 11.59
C GLY A 48 0.29 -21.08 11.84
N HIS A 49 0.55 -22.22 12.49
CA HIS A 49 1.90 -22.75 12.68
C HIS A 49 1.99 -24.17 12.10
N VAL A 50 3.24 -24.58 11.86
CA VAL A 50 3.59 -25.97 11.56
C VAL A 50 4.57 -26.47 12.59
N GLY A 51 4.43 -27.73 12.97
CA GLY A 51 5.34 -28.40 13.90
C GLY A 51 6.36 -29.21 13.12
N VAL A 52 7.62 -28.83 13.14
CA VAL A 52 8.70 -29.63 12.56
C VAL A 52 9.26 -30.57 13.60
N LEU A 53 9.26 -31.88 13.30
CA LEU A 53 9.75 -32.93 14.19
C LEU A 53 11.27 -33.04 14.15
N THR A 54 11.87 -33.03 15.33
CA THR A 54 13.32 -33.30 15.51
C THR A 54 13.53 -34.47 16.47
N LEU A 55 14.48 -35.33 16.18
CA LEU A 55 14.88 -36.44 17.02
C LEU A 55 16.35 -36.25 17.40
N PHE A 56 16.62 -36.02 18.70
CA PHE A 56 17.96 -35.72 19.20
C PHE A 56 18.71 -34.64 18.38
N GLY A 57 18.00 -33.57 18.02
CA GLY A 57 18.55 -32.47 17.22
C GLY A 57 18.55 -32.68 15.70
N LYS A 58 18.22 -33.89 15.21
CA LYS A 58 18.12 -34.16 13.77
C LYS A 58 16.70 -33.94 13.28
N VAL A 59 16.51 -33.10 12.27
CA VAL A 59 15.22 -32.90 11.61
C VAL A 59 14.83 -34.18 10.89
N THR A 60 13.62 -34.72 11.18
CA THR A 60 13.14 -35.99 10.60
C THR A 60 12.46 -35.78 9.24
N GLY A 61 12.19 -34.56 8.85
CA GLY A 61 11.49 -34.22 7.60
C GLY A 61 9.96 -34.20 7.74
N ASP A 62 9.43 -34.79 8.84
CA ASP A 62 7.98 -34.78 9.09
C ASP A 62 7.51 -33.40 9.56
N VAL A 63 6.41 -32.91 8.98
CA VAL A 63 5.78 -31.64 9.33
C VAL A 63 4.37 -31.91 9.83
N LEU A 64 4.08 -31.50 11.05
CA LEU A 64 2.76 -31.61 11.66
C LEU A 64 1.92 -30.36 11.29
N PRO A 65 0.70 -30.53 10.80
CA PRO A 65 -0.24 -29.44 10.64
C PRO A 65 -0.73 -28.92 12.00
N GLU A 66 -1.53 -27.88 11.98
CA GLU A 66 -2.22 -27.37 13.18
C GLU A 66 -3.13 -28.42 13.82
N GLY A 67 -3.23 -28.39 15.15
CA GLY A 67 -4.02 -29.32 15.93
C GLY A 67 -3.25 -30.08 16.98
N ILE A 68 -3.88 -31.13 17.53
CA ILE A 68 -3.30 -32.02 18.56
C ILE A 68 -2.78 -33.26 17.89
N HIS A 69 -1.54 -33.61 18.15
CA HIS A 69 -0.85 -34.76 17.56
C HIS A 69 -0.25 -35.65 18.64
N LEU A 70 -0.32 -36.94 18.40
CA LEU A 70 0.36 -37.94 19.19
C LEU A 70 1.70 -38.26 18.54
N ILE A 71 2.79 -37.96 19.24
CA ILE A 71 4.15 -38.12 18.72
C ILE A 71 4.96 -39.04 19.63
N ASN A 72 6.07 -39.53 19.13
CA ASN A 72 7.03 -40.26 19.96
C ASN A 72 7.61 -39.29 21.03
N PRO A 73 7.56 -39.61 22.33
CA PRO A 73 8.05 -38.74 23.41
C PRO A 73 9.52 -38.38 23.34
N LEU A 74 10.32 -39.10 22.52
CA LEU A 74 11.72 -38.77 22.26
C LEU A 74 11.91 -37.72 21.16
N LYS A 75 10.86 -37.37 20.42
CA LYS A 75 10.90 -36.33 19.41
C LYS A 75 10.51 -34.98 20.03
N SER A 76 11.19 -33.92 19.64
CA SER A 76 10.83 -32.53 19.96
C SER A 76 10.13 -31.91 18.78
N VAL A 77 9.26 -30.93 19.04
CA VAL A 77 8.52 -30.18 18.00
C VAL A 77 8.94 -28.72 18.03
N THR A 78 9.54 -28.26 16.94
CA THR A 78 9.79 -26.85 16.71
C THR A 78 8.63 -26.25 15.94
N LYS A 79 8.01 -25.21 16.48
CA LYS A 79 6.82 -24.56 15.90
C LYS A 79 7.25 -23.36 15.07
N LEU A 80 7.00 -23.39 13.77
CA LEU A 80 7.29 -22.29 12.85
C LEU A 80 5.98 -21.65 12.38
N SER A 81 5.91 -20.33 12.37
CA SER A 81 4.76 -19.59 11.84
C SER A 81 4.73 -19.66 10.31
N VAL A 82 3.57 -20.03 9.76
CA VAL A 82 3.28 -20.02 8.31
C VAL A 82 2.28 -18.91 7.95
N GLN A 83 1.98 -18.04 8.91
CA GLN A 83 1.17 -16.85 8.69
C GLN A 83 1.99 -15.80 7.93
N THR A 84 1.28 -14.87 7.29
CA THR A 84 1.90 -13.70 6.67
C THR A 84 2.54 -12.83 7.75
N GLN A 85 3.82 -12.58 7.57
CA GLN A 85 4.63 -11.73 8.45
C GLN A 85 5.02 -10.47 7.69
N SER A 86 5.19 -9.38 8.42
CA SER A 86 5.68 -8.11 7.87
C SER A 86 7.03 -7.77 8.49
N ARG A 87 8.03 -7.56 7.64
CA ARG A 87 9.33 -7.04 8.06
C ARG A 87 9.55 -5.66 7.47
N LYS A 88 9.86 -4.70 8.33
CA LYS A 88 10.19 -3.33 7.94
C LYS A 88 11.70 -3.19 7.91
N GLU A 89 12.21 -2.56 6.86
CA GLU A 89 13.62 -2.26 6.69
C GLU A 89 13.78 -0.80 6.27
N SER A 90 14.63 -0.08 7.00
CA SER A 90 15.05 1.28 6.67
C SER A 90 16.51 1.24 6.29
N ALA A 91 16.83 1.51 5.04
CA ALA A 91 18.18 1.42 4.53
C ALA A 91 18.60 2.74 3.84
N SER A 92 19.84 3.16 4.09
CA SER A 92 20.49 4.19 3.30
C SER A 92 21.18 3.54 2.11
N VAL A 93 20.72 3.83 0.90
CA VAL A 93 21.14 3.17 -0.34
C VAL A 93 21.51 4.18 -1.41
N PRO A 94 22.51 3.89 -2.26
CA PRO A 94 22.87 4.76 -3.37
C PRO A 94 21.87 4.61 -4.51
N SER A 95 21.56 5.72 -5.20
CA SER A 95 20.90 5.71 -6.50
C SER A 95 21.91 5.49 -7.63
N LYS A 96 21.41 5.39 -8.86
CA LYS A 96 22.26 5.30 -10.09
C LYS A 96 23.24 6.46 -10.21
N GLU A 97 22.87 7.64 -9.74
CA GLU A 97 23.73 8.83 -9.74
C GLU A 97 24.70 8.88 -8.55
N GLY A 98 24.70 7.88 -7.67
CA GLY A 98 25.54 7.84 -6.49
C GLY A 98 25.02 8.68 -5.32
N LEU A 99 23.78 9.16 -5.38
CA LEU A 99 23.17 9.91 -4.29
C LEU A 99 22.65 8.96 -3.22
N MET A 100 22.96 9.23 -1.96
CA MET A 100 22.46 8.45 -0.84
C MET A 100 21.03 8.83 -0.50
N LEU A 101 20.13 7.84 -0.57
CA LEU A 101 18.70 7.97 -0.29
C LEU A 101 18.36 7.13 0.93
N ALA A 102 17.55 7.65 1.85
CA ALA A 102 16.95 6.82 2.88
C ALA A 102 15.64 6.25 2.36
N LEU A 103 15.55 4.91 2.33
CA LEU A 103 14.41 4.18 1.81
C LEU A 103 13.79 3.31 2.89
N ASP A 104 12.49 3.50 3.13
CA ASP A 104 11.71 2.65 4.03
C ASP A 104 10.91 1.63 3.22
N THR A 105 11.16 0.35 3.48
CA THR A 105 10.52 -0.76 2.78
C THR A 105 9.82 -1.68 3.77
N SER A 106 8.71 -2.27 3.37
CA SER A 106 8.06 -3.34 4.11
C SER A 106 7.92 -4.56 3.20
N LEU A 107 8.42 -5.69 3.67
CA LEU A 107 8.27 -6.97 3.01
C LEU A 107 7.17 -7.77 3.70
N LEU A 108 6.19 -8.23 2.92
CA LEU A 108 5.18 -9.20 3.34
C LEU A 108 5.59 -10.57 2.81
N PHE A 109 5.73 -11.52 3.70
CA PHE A 109 6.17 -12.88 3.37
C PHE A 109 5.57 -13.90 4.31
N ARG A 110 5.60 -15.15 3.91
CA ARG A 110 5.24 -16.29 4.74
C ARG A 110 6.17 -17.49 4.48
N LEU A 111 6.22 -18.40 5.43
CA LEU A 111 6.95 -19.65 5.27
C LEU A 111 6.11 -20.64 4.45
N ASP A 112 6.76 -21.36 3.55
CA ASP A 112 6.16 -22.49 2.84
C ASP A 112 6.02 -23.68 3.79
N ARG A 113 4.79 -24.17 3.96
CA ARG A 113 4.49 -25.32 4.85
C ARG A 113 5.30 -26.56 4.50
N GLU A 114 5.40 -26.87 3.20
CA GLU A 114 6.07 -28.07 2.74
C GLU A 114 7.59 -28.01 2.91
N LYS A 115 8.15 -26.80 2.83
CA LYS A 115 9.60 -26.60 2.95
C LYS A 115 10.06 -26.23 4.35
N SER A 116 9.17 -26.11 5.32
CA SER A 116 9.47 -25.68 6.69
C SER A 116 10.52 -26.58 7.39
N ALA A 117 10.46 -27.89 7.18
CA ALA A 117 11.45 -28.82 7.69
C ALA A 117 12.85 -28.56 7.10
N LYS A 118 12.93 -28.26 5.80
CA LYS A 118 14.18 -27.92 5.13
C LYS A 118 14.73 -26.58 5.63
N VAL A 119 13.86 -25.59 5.83
CA VAL A 119 14.25 -24.27 6.36
C VAL A 119 14.85 -24.43 7.76
N LEU A 120 14.18 -25.19 8.65
CA LEU A 120 14.70 -25.46 9.98
C LEU A 120 16.05 -26.17 9.93
N GLN A 121 16.23 -27.13 9.00
CA GLN A 121 17.46 -27.89 8.87
C GLN A 121 18.65 -27.07 8.36
N THR A 122 18.39 -26.15 7.39
CA THR A 122 19.47 -25.43 6.69
C THR A 122 19.77 -24.07 7.29
N VAL A 123 18.79 -23.40 7.86
CA VAL A 123 18.91 -22.02 8.37
C VAL A 123 18.64 -21.94 9.88
N GLY A 124 17.64 -22.69 10.36
CA GLY A 124 17.20 -22.65 11.75
C GLY A 124 15.92 -21.83 11.93
N GLU A 125 15.57 -21.58 13.21
CA GLU A 125 14.38 -20.80 13.58
C GLU A 125 14.50 -19.34 13.20
N ASP A 126 15.72 -18.77 13.25
CA ASP A 126 16.01 -17.36 12.96
C ASP A 126 16.18 -17.09 11.45
N TYR A 127 15.44 -17.79 10.59
CA TYR A 127 15.56 -17.67 9.13
C TYR A 127 15.25 -16.24 8.64
N VAL A 128 14.45 -15.50 9.38
CA VAL A 128 14.12 -14.10 9.04
C VAL A 128 15.37 -13.22 9.14
N GLU A 129 16.08 -13.27 10.24
CA GLU A 129 17.27 -12.46 10.48
C GLU A 129 18.48 -12.91 9.66
N LYS A 130 18.61 -14.23 9.45
CA LYS A 130 19.76 -14.81 8.76
C LYS A 130 19.66 -14.78 7.24
N VAL A 131 18.44 -14.81 6.70
CA VAL A 131 18.20 -14.92 5.25
C VAL A 131 17.32 -13.81 4.72
N VAL A 132 16.12 -13.61 5.29
CA VAL A 132 15.15 -12.69 4.71
C VAL A 132 15.65 -11.25 4.74
N GLU A 133 16.18 -10.78 5.86
CA GLU A 133 16.68 -9.41 6.00
C GLU A 133 17.90 -9.10 5.11
N PRO A 134 18.96 -9.94 5.09
CA PRO A 134 20.08 -9.68 4.20
C PRO A 134 19.72 -9.68 2.72
N GLU A 135 18.82 -10.59 2.30
CA GLU A 135 18.35 -10.64 0.91
C GLU A 135 17.49 -9.41 0.59
N LEU A 136 16.65 -8.97 1.52
CA LEU A 136 15.86 -7.72 1.36
C LEU A 136 16.79 -6.50 1.17
N ARG A 137 17.82 -6.35 2.00
CA ARG A 137 18.80 -5.27 1.85
C ARG A 137 19.56 -5.35 0.53
N SER A 138 19.91 -6.55 0.10
CA SER A 138 20.61 -6.78 -1.15
C SER A 138 19.74 -6.41 -2.34
N ALA A 139 18.49 -6.85 -2.37
CA ALA A 139 17.52 -6.55 -3.43
C ALA A 139 17.22 -5.04 -3.50
N ILE A 140 17.00 -4.39 -2.36
CA ILE A 140 16.80 -2.93 -2.29
C ILE A 140 18.00 -2.20 -2.90
N ARG A 141 19.22 -2.55 -2.46
CA ARG A 141 20.46 -1.91 -2.95
C ARG A 141 20.67 -2.14 -4.45
N GLY A 142 20.40 -3.35 -4.94
CA GLY A 142 20.51 -3.69 -6.35
C GLY A 142 19.55 -2.90 -7.20
N ALA A 143 18.29 -2.83 -6.81
CA ALA A 143 17.26 -2.10 -7.54
C ALA A 143 17.52 -0.58 -7.52
N THR A 144 17.87 0.00 -6.36
CA THR A 144 18.13 1.45 -6.26
C THR A 144 19.35 1.89 -7.05
N ALA A 145 20.42 1.07 -7.08
CA ALA A 145 21.61 1.36 -7.88
C ALA A 145 21.35 1.33 -9.40
N ALA A 146 20.31 0.65 -9.86
CA ALA A 146 19.91 0.58 -11.27
C ALA A 146 19.00 1.74 -11.70
N HIS A 147 18.34 2.42 -10.76
CA HIS A 147 17.34 3.46 -11.03
C HIS A 147 17.80 4.84 -10.58
N SER A 148 17.27 5.88 -11.26
CA SER A 148 17.57 7.26 -10.89
C SER A 148 16.81 7.68 -9.62
N SER A 149 17.33 8.69 -8.93
CA SER A 149 16.65 9.27 -7.77
C SER A 149 15.27 9.80 -8.12
N ASN A 150 15.11 10.31 -9.34
CA ASN A 150 13.83 10.81 -9.85
C ASN A 150 12.81 9.68 -10.05
N ASP A 151 13.22 8.51 -10.56
CA ASP A 151 12.34 7.35 -10.75
C ASP A 151 11.82 6.83 -9.40
N LEU A 152 12.70 6.82 -8.38
CA LEU A 152 12.33 6.40 -7.02
C LEU A 152 11.32 7.34 -6.35
N TYR A 153 11.31 8.62 -6.73
CA TYR A 153 10.45 9.64 -6.14
C TYR A 153 9.15 9.89 -6.93
N THR A 154 9.14 9.58 -8.23
CA THR A 154 8.01 9.84 -9.14
C THR A 154 7.32 8.54 -9.58
N ASN A 155 6.84 8.51 -10.80
CA ASN A 155 6.06 7.41 -11.40
C ASN A 155 6.87 6.10 -11.62
N GLY A 156 8.20 6.14 -11.54
CA GLY A 156 9.05 4.94 -11.65
C GLY A 156 9.06 4.04 -10.42
N ARG A 157 8.47 4.49 -9.32
CA ARG A 157 8.45 3.78 -8.03
C ARG A 157 7.85 2.37 -8.12
N GLU A 158 6.79 2.20 -8.91
CA GLU A 158 6.16 0.88 -9.12
C GLU A 158 7.09 -0.11 -9.83
N LEU A 159 7.88 0.35 -10.81
CA LEU A 159 8.85 -0.49 -11.50
C LEU A 159 9.96 -0.96 -10.57
N VAL A 160 10.47 -0.06 -9.72
CA VAL A 160 11.47 -0.41 -8.71
C VAL A 160 10.93 -1.40 -7.69
N GLN A 161 9.69 -1.19 -7.24
CA GLN A 161 9.01 -2.10 -6.33
C GLN A 161 8.85 -3.50 -6.94
N GLN A 162 8.41 -3.60 -8.18
CA GLN A 162 8.26 -4.86 -8.92
C GLN A 162 9.61 -5.56 -9.12
N GLN A 163 10.66 -4.81 -9.42
CA GLN A 163 12.00 -5.37 -9.53
C GLN A 163 12.47 -5.99 -8.22
N ILE A 164 12.36 -5.25 -7.10
CA ILE A 164 12.73 -5.76 -5.76
C ILE A 164 11.92 -7.03 -5.44
N GLU A 165 10.61 -7.02 -5.74
CA GLU A 165 9.73 -8.15 -5.48
C GLU A 165 10.13 -9.38 -6.30
N ASN A 166 10.43 -9.22 -7.60
CA ASN A 166 10.85 -10.31 -8.47
C ASN A 166 12.22 -10.88 -8.06
N ASP A 167 13.17 -10.02 -7.70
CA ASP A 167 14.49 -10.43 -7.23
C ASP A 167 14.35 -11.23 -5.92
N LEU A 168 13.54 -10.75 -4.98
CA LEU A 168 13.29 -11.46 -3.72
C LEU A 168 12.56 -12.79 -3.94
N LYS A 169 11.56 -12.83 -4.81
CA LYS A 169 10.86 -14.09 -5.15
C LYS A 169 11.83 -15.13 -5.70
N SER A 170 12.73 -14.72 -6.58
CA SER A 170 13.70 -15.62 -7.18
C SER A 170 14.72 -16.19 -6.18
N GLN A 171 15.12 -15.40 -5.19
CA GLN A 171 16.14 -15.78 -4.20
C GLN A 171 15.54 -16.51 -2.99
N LEU A 172 14.35 -16.15 -2.54
CA LEU A 172 13.73 -16.69 -1.33
C LEU A 172 12.87 -17.93 -1.57
N ALA A 173 12.24 -18.09 -2.76
CA ALA A 173 11.40 -19.26 -3.08
C ALA A 173 12.17 -20.61 -3.01
N PRO A 174 13.43 -20.73 -3.49
CA PRO A 174 14.21 -21.96 -3.33
C PRO A 174 14.50 -22.30 -1.86
N ARG A 175 14.55 -21.27 -1.01
CA ARG A 175 14.81 -21.38 0.43
C ARG A 175 13.54 -21.57 1.26
N GLY A 176 12.36 -21.74 0.63
CA GLY A 176 11.10 -22.02 1.32
C GLY A 176 10.39 -20.80 1.91
N VAL A 177 10.74 -19.58 1.50
CA VAL A 177 10.04 -18.37 1.88
C VAL A 177 9.27 -17.83 0.67
N ILE A 178 7.98 -17.60 0.86
CA ILE A 178 7.08 -17.08 -0.18
C ILE A 178 6.94 -15.58 0.05
N VAL A 179 7.37 -14.78 -0.91
CA VAL A 179 7.20 -13.33 -0.94
C VAL A 179 5.81 -13.03 -1.49
N GLU A 180 4.99 -12.33 -0.73
CA GLU A 180 3.63 -11.92 -1.12
C GLU A 180 3.64 -10.54 -1.75
N ALA A 181 4.27 -9.58 -1.09
CA ALA A 181 4.40 -8.21 -1.61
C ALA A 181 5.61 -7.49 -1.01
N VAL A 182 6.14 -6.56 -1.76
CA VAL A 182 7.10 -5.56 -1.30
C VAL A 182 6.43 -4.21 -1.37
N LEU A 183 6.52 -3.41 -0.33
CA LEU A 183 5.91 -2.09 -0.24
C LEU A 183 7.02 -1.05 0.00
N LEU A 184 7.23 -0.17 -0.95
CA LEU A 184 8.04 1.03 -0.75
C LEU A 184 7.20 2.06 0.01
N ARG A 185 7.57 2.38 1.26
CA ARG A 185 6.77 3.25 2.15
C ARG A 185 7.15 4.71 2.01
N ASP A 186 8.42 5.02 2.17
CA ASP A 186 8.93 6.38 2.10
C ASP A 186 10.29 6.39 1.41
N VAL A 187 10.54 7.48 0.68
CA VAL A 187 11.81 7.75 0.01
C VAL A 187 12.24 9.15 0.41
N GLN A 188 13.24 9.23 1.26
CA GLN A 188 13.77 10.51 1.73
C GLN A 188 14.96 10.93 0.89
N LEU A 189 14.77 12.02 0.18
CA LEU A 189 15.82 12.67 -0.60
C LEU A 189 16.64 13.63 0.27
N PRO A 190 17.94 13.81 0.00
CA PRO A 190 18.69 14.91 0.58
C PRO A 190 18.01 16.26 0.31
N ALA A 191 17.97 17.15 1.31
CA ALA A 191 17.23 18.41 1.25
C ALA A 191 17.58 19.26 0.02
N LEU A 192 18.87 19.29 -0.35
CA LEU A 192 19.36 20.03 -1.53
C LEU A 192 18.79 19.49 -2.83
N LEU A 193 18.71 18.16 -2.96
CA LEU A 193 18.16 17.52 -4.16
C LEU A 193 16.65 17.73 -4.24
N LYS A 194 15.94 17.59 -3.11
CA LYS A 194 14.51 17.87 -3.02
C LYS A 194 14.18 19.29 -3.48
N ALA A 195 14.91 20.29 -2.98
CA ALA A 195 14.76 21.68 -3.40
C ALA A 195 15.02 21.89 -4.91
N SER A 196 16.01 21.20 -5.47
CA SER A 196 16.32 21.29 -6.91
C SER A 196 15.24 20.66 -7.78
N ILE A 197 14.66 19.54 -7.36
CA ILE A 197 13.55 18.87 -8.06
C ILE A 197 12.30 19.75 -7.98
N GLU A 198 11.98 20.29 -6.81
CA GLU A 198 10.84 21.19 -6.62
C GLU A 198 10.98 22.46 -7.49
N ALA A 199 12.17 23.07 -7.52
CA ALA A 199 12.44 24.23 -8.36
C ALA A 199 12.30 23.91 -9.86
N LYS A 200 12.80 22.75 -10.31
CA LYS A 200 12.62 22.29 -11.70
C LYS A 200 11.14 22.08 -12.03
N GLN A 201 10.39 21.38 -11.20
CA GLN A 201 8.96 21.17 -11.41
C GLN A 201 8.19 22.49 -11.44
N GLN A 202 8.55 23.42 -10.57
CA GLN A 202 7.94 24.76 -10.55
C GLN A 202 8.19 25.50 -11.85
N ALA A 203 9.44 25.47 -12.36
CA ALA A 203 9.78 26.10 -13.64
C ALA A 203 9.07 25.44 -14.84
N GLU A 204 8.94 24.12 -14.85
CA GLU A 204 8.18 23.39 -15.86
C GLU A 204 6.68 23.75 -15.84
N GLN A 205 6.07 23.82 -14.66
CA GLN A 205 4.67 24.25 -14.50
C GLN A 205 4.47 25.70 -14.95
N GLU A 206 5.41 26.58 -14.64
CA GLU A 206 5.34 27.98 -15.08
C GLU A 206 5.47 28.11 -16.60
N ALA A 207 6.37 27.34 -17.23
CA ALA A 207 6.49 27.28 -18.69
C ALA A 207 5.21 26.76 -19.35
N LEU A 208 4.60 25.71 -18.80
CA LEU A 208 3.30 25.21 -19.28
C LEU A 208 2.21 26.25 -19.12
N ARG A 209 2.12 26.91 -17.97
CA ARG A 209 1.17 28.01 -17.74
C ARG A 209 1.33 29.13 -18.76
N MET A 210 2.58 29.52 -19.01
CA MET A 210 2.87 30.57 -20.01
C MET A 210 2.45 30.14 -21.41
N SER A 211 2.67 28.88 -21.80
CA SER A 211 2.22 28.35 -23.09
C SER A 211 0.69 28.41 -23.25
N PHE A 212 -0.08 28.07 -22.20
CA PHE A 212 -1.53 28.18 -22.21
C PHE A 212 -2.00 29.64 -22.28
N ILE A 213 -1.33 30.56 -21.58
CA ILE A 213 -1.65 31.99 -21.66
C ILE A 213 -1.41 32.48 -23.09
N LEU A 214 -0.27 32.17 -23.70
CA LEU A 214 0.02 32.55 -25.09
C LEU A 214 -1.00 31.97 -26.09
N GLN A 215 -1.42 30.73 -25.88
CA GLN A 215 -2.44 30.10 -26.71
C GLN A 215 -3.79 30.82 -26.56
N LYS A 216 -4.18 31.14 -25.34
CA LYS A 216 -5.41 31.90 -25.04
C LYS A 216 -5.37 33.28 -25.70
N GLU A 217 -4.28 34.03 -25.54
CA GLU A 217 -4.12 35.35 -26.13
C GLU A 217 -4.19 35.32 -27.67
N LYS A 218 -3.59 34.29 -28.31
CA LYS A 218 -3.71 34.07 -29.74
C LYS A 218 -5.15 33.84 -30.18
N GLN A 219 -5.87 32.97 -29.48
CA GLN A 219 -7.29 32.70 -29.77
C GLN A 219 -8.16 33.95 -29.55
N GLU A 220 -7.87 34.72 -28.51
CA GLU A 220 -8.60 35.97 -28.25
C GLU A 220 -8.31 37.04 -29.31
N ALA A 221 -7.05 37.17 -29.75
CA ALA A 221 -6.70 38.06 -30.86
C ALA A 221 -7.38 37.65 -32.18
N GLU A 222 -7.43 36.33 -32.44
CA GLU A 222 -8.11 35.79 -33.63
C GLU A 222 -9.63 36.05 -33.56
N ARG A 223 -10.27 35.80 -32.40
CA ARG A 223 -11.67 36.09 -32.16
C ARG A 223 -11.99 37.59 -32.38
N LYS A 224 -11.17 38.51 -31.81
CA LYS A 224 -11.33 39.96 -32.00
C LYS A 224 -11.13 40.36 -33.49
N SER A 225 -10.22 39.73 -34.19
CA SER A 225 -10.02 39.96 -35.63
C SER A 225 -11.24 39.52 -36.45
N ILE A 226 -11.79 38.34 -36.16
CA ILE A 226 -13.03 37.83 -36.80
C ILE A 226 -14.21 38.76 -36.52
N GLU A 227 -14.37 39.17 -35.26
CA GLU A 227 -15.42 40.09 -34.82
C GLU A 227 -15.31 41.44 -35.54
N ALA A 228 -14.12 42.02 -35.60
CA ALA A 228 -13.86 43.27 -36.31
C ALA A 228 -14.17 43.18 -37.81
N ARG A 229 -13.77 42.04 -38.46
CA ARG A 229 -14.16 41.80 -39.88
C ARG A 229 -15.66 41.68 -40.05
N GLY A 230 -16.34 40.93 -39.17
CA GLY A 230 -17.80 40.80 -39.19
C GLY A 230 -18.51 42.16 -39.08
N ILE A 231 -18.04 43.01 -38.16
CA ILE A 231 -18.57 44.40 -38.03
C ILE A 231 -18.32 45.21 -39.29
N ALA A 232 -17.10 45.15 -39.89
CA ALA A 232 -16.80 45.87 -41.11
C ALA A 232 -17.63 45.41 -42.31
N ASP A 233 -17.83 44.08 -42.46
CA ASP A 233 -18.68 43.51 -43.50
C ASP A 233 -20.14 43.89 -43.31
N PHE A 234 -20.64 43.83 -42.03
CA PHE A 234 -21.95 44.28 -41.70
C PHE A 234 -22.16 45.77 -42.06
N GLN A 235 -21.22 46.65 -41.66
CA GLN A 235 -21.29 48.08 -41.99
C GLN A 235 -21.29 48.33 -43.51
N LYS A 236 -20.50 47.56 -44.27
CA LYS A 236 -20.45 47.65 -45.74
C LYS A 236 -21.77 47.26 -46.38
N ILE A 237 -22.39 46.17 -45.92
CA ILE A 237 -23.69 45.68 -46.37
C ILE A 237 -24.79 46.72 -46.06
N VAL A 238 -24.79 47.25 -44.87
CA VAL A 238 -25.74 48.28 -44.42
C VAL A 238 -25.58 49.56 -45.25
N ALA A 239 -24.33 50.02 -45.46
CA ALA A 239 -24.07 51.22 -46.26
C ALA A 239 -24.51 51.09 -47.76
N GLN A 240 -24.45 49.87 -48.31
CA GLN A 240 -24.92 49.58 -49.68
C GLN A 240 -26.44 49.50 -49.75
N GLY A 241 -27.13 49.09 -48.65
CA GLY A 241 -28.58 48.95 -48.59
C GLY A 241 -29.34 50.19 -48.14
N ILE A 242 -28.64 51.21 -47.61
CA ILE A 242 -29.27 52.44 -47.11
C ILE A 242 -29.29 53.49 -48.21
N SER A 243 -30.43 53.72 -48.87
CA SER A 243 -30.60 54.85 -49.73
C SER A 243 -30.94 56.10 -48.89
N PRO A 244 -30.65 57.36 -49.42
CA PRO A 244 -31.04 58.60 -48.74
C PRO A 244 -32.53 58.63 -48.41
N GLN A 245 -33.39 58.10 -49.31
CA GLN A 245 -34.85 58.02 -49.09
C GLN A 245 -35.24 57.09 -47.96
N LEU A 246 -34.50 55.97 -47.75
CA LEU A 246 -34.72 55.03 -46.62
C LEU A 246 -34.35 55.67 -45.28
N LEU A 247 -33.30 56.50 -45.23
CA LEU A 247 -32.89 57.24 -44.05
C LEU A 247 -33.95 58.33 -43.70
N GLU A 248 -34.43 59.00 -44.68
CA GLU A 248 -35.50 60.03 -44.50
C GLU A 248 -36.77 59.37 -43.97
N TRP A 249 -37.20 58.26 -44.59
CA TRP A 249 -38.38 57.51 -44.11
C TRP A 249 -38.20 56.99 -42.70
N LYS A 250 -37.03 56.40 -42.34
CA LYS A 250 -36.71 55.94 -40.98
C LYS A 250 -36.65 57.11 -39.98
N GLY A 251 -36.20 58.28 -40.40
CA GLY A 251 -36.22 59.51 -39.59
C GLY A 251 -37.63 59.91 -39.23
N ILE A 252 -38.56 59.88 -40.21
CA ILE A 252 -40.00 60.19 -40.02
C ILE A 252 -40.66 59.20 -39.07
N GLU A 253 -40.42 57.88 -39.28
CA GLU A 253 -40.96 56.82 -38.42
C GLU A 253 -40.45 56.98 -36.97
N ALA A 254 -39.18 57.31 -36.76
CA ALA A 254 -38.60 57.51 -35.44
C ALA A 254 -39.18 58.75 -34.76
N THR A 255 -39.45 59.80 -35.51
CA THR A 255 -40.09 61.02 -35.01
C THR A 255 -41.55 60.77 -34.65
N GLU A 256 -42.30 60.01 -35.45
CA GLU A 256 -43.68 59.59 -35.13
C GLU A 256 -43.75 58.76 -33.85
N LYS A 257 -42.81 57.75 -33.66
CA LYS A 257 -42.74 57.00 -32.44
C LYS A 257 -42.35 57.83 -31.21
N LEU A 258 -41.50 58.84 -31.39
CA LEU A 258 -41.20 59.82 -30.33
C LEU A 258 -42.37 60.67 -29.96
N ALA A 259 -43.13 61.11 -30.95
CA ALA A 259 -44.37 61.95 -30.75
C ALA A 259 -45.48 61.15 -30.05
N ALA A 260 -45.57 59.85 -30.30
CA ALA A 260 -46.51 58.93 -29.64
C ALA A 260 -46.10 58.50 -28.25
N SER A 261 -44.85 58.78 -27.80
CA SER A 261 -44.34 58.42 -26.50
C SER A 261 -44.88 59.32 -25.39
N SER A 262 -45.44 58.74 -24.35
CA SER A 262 -45.98 59.46 -23.18
C SER A 262 -44.91 60.12 -22.29
N ASN A 263 -43.64 59.96 -22.61
CA ASN A 263 -42.49 60.48 -21.86
C ASN A 263 -42.04 61.79 -22.53
N THR A 264 -42.34 62.94 -21.90
CA THR A 264 -42.01 64.25 -22.43
C THR A 264 -40.54 64.55 -22.47
N LYS A 265 -39.90 64.08 -23.52
CA LYS A 265 -38.53 64.50 -23.86
C LYS A 265 -38.59 65.37 -25.12
N ILE A 266 -38.11 66.62 -25.00
CA ILE A 266 -38.02 67.49 -26.16
C ILE A 266 -36.76 67.11 -26.96
N VAL A 267 -37.01 66.54 -28.13
CA VAL A 267 -35.90 66.23 -29.09
C VAL A 267 -35.94 67.27 -30.18
N VAL A 268 -34.97 68.17 -30.24
CA VAL A 268 -34.81 69.13 -31.34
C VAL A 268 -33.91 68.47 -32.40
N ILE A 269 -34.55 68.14 -33.53
CA ILE A 269 -33.81 67.65 -34.69
C ILE A 269 -33.41 68.86 -35.53
N GLY A 270 -32.18 69.34 -35.32
CA GLY A 270 -31.64 70.43 -36.14
C GLY A 270 -31.09 69.89 -37.43
N ASN A 271 -31.24 70.61 -38.51
CA ASN A 271 -30.63 70.32 -39.79
C ASN A 271 -29.15 70.77 -39.75
N THR A 272 -28.31 70.08 -39.01
CA THR A 272 -26.86 70.28 -39.01
C THR A 272 -26.26 69.38 -40.07
N LYS A 273 -25.23 69.80 -40.77
CA LYS A 273 -24.50 69.04 -41.81
C LYS A 273 -24.01 67.70 -41.38
N ASN A 274 -24.11 67.32 -40.09
CA ASN A 274 -23.70 66.10 -39.48
C ASN A 274 -24.79 65.20 -38.90
N GLY A 275 -26.11 65.60 -38.99
CA GLY A 275 -27.27 64.73 -38.71
C GLY A 275 -27.38 64.18 -37.29
N LEU A 276 -26.68 64.72 -36.28
CA LEU A 276 -26.79 64.28 -34.89
C LEU A 276 -27.92 64.99 -34.16
N PRO A 277 -28.90 64.30 -33.57
CA PRO A 277 -29.91 64.88 -32.74
C PRO A 277 -29.37 65.42 -31.42
N LEU A 278 -29.72 66.65 -31.06
CA LEU A 278 -29.45 67.19 -29.72
C LEU A 278 -30.59 66.78 -28.79
N VAL A 279 -30.29 66.02 -27.77
CA VAL A 279 -31.28 65.62 -26.75
C VAL A 279 -31.15 66.54 -25.55
N PHE A 280 -32.21 67.32 -25.26
CA PHE A 280 -32.29 68.09 -24.02
C PHE A 280 -33.12 67.31 -23.00
N GLU A 281 -32.54 67.10 -21.83
CA GLU A 281 -33.25 66.56 -20.69
C GLU A 281 -33.76 67.73 -19.81
N PRO A 282 -35.04 67.93 -19.69
CA PRO A 282 -35.54 68.93 -18.78
C PRO A 282 -35.33 68.46 -17.34
N LYS A 283 -34.80 69.35 -16.48
CA LYS A 283 -34.63 69.12 -15.06
C LYS A 283 -35.95 68.94 -14.37
#